data_ef059faf08deed0bd57cfe8ed03614ea
#
_entry.id   ef059faf08deed0bd57cfe8ed03614ea
#
_cell.length_a   1.000
_cell.length_b   1.000
_cell.length_c   1.000
_cell.angle_alpha   90.00
_cell.angle_beta   90.00
_cell.angle_gamma   90.00
#
_symmetry.space_group_name_H-M   'P 1'
#
loop_
_entity.id
_entity.type
_entity.pdbx_description
1 polymer ?
#
loop_
_entity_poly.entity_id
_entity_poly.type
_entity_poly.pdbx_seq_one_letter_code
_entity_poly.pdbx_strand_id
1 'polypeptide(L)'
;MRNSRPENLSEHAMEVAMIAHALCTIGNVRYGHSLDAEKAALIGIYHDATEIITGDMPTPVKYHNEIIRHAYKEIEREAECALLKRLPEDLRPAYEQIFFKTDDPEERYMRRLVKAADKLSALVKCIEEERAGNTEFLKARLSTENMLEEMAAEMPEVKDFMEEFLPSYGKTLDELS
;
A
#
# COMPACT_ATOMS: atom_id res chain seq x y z
N MET A 1 -17.50 8.08 0.73
CA MET A 1 -16.89 9.31 1.26
C MET A 1 -16.64 10.24 0.08
N ARG A 2 -16.83 11.53 0.27
CA ARG A 2 -16.52 12.55 -0.75
C ARG A 2 -15.16 13.13 -0.43
N ASN A 3 -14.23 13.06 -1.37
CA ASN A 3 -12.89 13.61 -1.22
C ASN A 3 -12.92 15.13 -1.39
N SER A 4 -12.18 15.87 -0.56
CA SER A 4 -11.93 17.32 -0.74
C SER A 4 -11.02 17.53 -1.97
N ARG A 5 -10.05 16.65 -2.15
CA ARG A 5 -9.16 16.59 -3.30
C ARG A 5 -9.21 15.20 -3.93
N PRO A 6 -9.68 15.08 -5.18
CA PRO A 6 -9.63 13.81 -5.89
C PRO A 6 -8.20 13.30 -6.01
N GLU A 7 -7.99 12.06 -5.71
CA GLU A 7 -6.75 11.34 -5.91
C GLU A 7 -6.96 10.32 -7.02
N ASN A 8 -6.00 10.21 -7.91
CA ASN A 8 -6.04 9.18 -8.96
C ASN A 8 -5.11 8.02 -8.60
N LEU A 9 -5.31 6.89 -9.28
CA LEU A 9 -4.55 5.67 -9.04
C LEU A 9 -3.03 5.86 -9.14
N SER A 10 -2.57 6.75 -10.04
CA SER A 10 -1.14 6.98 -10.23
C SER A 10 -0.52 7.77 -9.07
N GLU A 11 -1.24 8.75 -8.49
CA GLU A 11 -0.79 9.49 -7.32
C GLU A 11 -0.67 8.56 -6.11
N HIS A 12 -1.70 7.75 -5.86
CA HIS A 12 -1.68 6.73 -4.81
C HIS A 12 -0.55 5.72 -5.00
N ALA A 13 -0.42 5.15 -6.20
CA ALA A 13 0.63 4.17 -6.50
C ALA A 13 2.04 4.73 -6.29
N MET A 14 2.28 6.00 -6.65
CA MET A 14 3.57 6.66 -6.43
C MET A 14 3.85 6.83 -4.93
N GLU A 15 2.88 7.26 -4.14
CA GLU A 15 3.03 7.41 -2.70
C GLU A 15 3.31 6.06 -2.03
N VAL A 16 2.54 5.03 -2.36
CA VAL A 16 2.77 3.66 -1.87
C VAL A 16 4.16 3.16 -2.23
N ALA A 17 4.64 3.42 -3.44
CA ALA A 17 5.98 3.03 -3.86
C ALA A 17 7.07 3.71 -3.04
N MET A 18 6.94 5.01 -2.78
CA MET A 18 7.90 5.77 -1.97
C MET A 18 7.92 5.27 -0.52
N ILE A 19 6.77 5.04 0.09
CA ILE A 19 6.66 4.53 1.46
C ILE A 19 7.19 3.09 1.53
N ALA A 20 6.88 2.22 0.57
CA ALA A 20 7.38 0.84 0.53
C ALA A 20 8.91 0.79 0.45
N HIS A 21 9.51 1.64 -0.39
CA HIS A 21 10.96 1.79 -0.47
C HIS A 21 11.54 2.25 0.87
N ALA A 22 10.94 3.25 1.52
CA ALA A 22 11.38 3.76 2.81
C ALA A 22 11.33 2.69 3.91
N LEU A 23 10.22 1.93 4.01
CA LEU A 23 10.09 0.84 4.97
C LEU A 23 11.16 -0.24 4.78
N CYS A 24 11.41 -0.68 3.54
CA CYS A 24 12.48 -1.64 3.26
C CYS A 24 13.86 -1.07 3.59
N THR A 25 14.09 0.21 3.33
CA THR A 25 15.35 0.88 3.68
C THR A 25 15.55 0.95 5.19
N ILE A 26 14.51 1.28 5.97
CA ILE A 26 14.53 1.25 7.43
C ILE A 26 14.88 -0.16 7.91
N GLY A 27 14.23 -1.19 7.36
CA GLY A 27 14.49 -2.59 7.69
C GLY A 27 15.95 -2.98 7.44
N ASN A 28 16.48 -2.63 6.28
CA ASN A 28 17.86 -2.94 5.92
C ASN A 28 18.88 -2.22 6.82
N VAL A 29 18.66 -0.93 7.09
CA VAL A 29 19.63 -0.10 7.83
C VAL A 29 19.57 -0.34 9.33
N ARG A 30 18.37 -0.48 9.92
CA ARG A 30 18.18 -0.53 11.37
C ARG A 30 18.06 -1.94 11.92
N TYR A 31 17.46 -2.85 11.14
CA TYR A 31 17.12 -4.20 11.59
C TYR A 31 17.93 -5.30 10.93
N GLY A 32 18.85 -4.94 10.00
CA GLY A 32 19.78 -5.88 9.39
C GLY A 32 19.13 -6.83 8.38
N HIS A 33 17.99 -6.45 7.82
CA HIS A 33 17.36 -7.18 6.71
C HIS A 33 18.15 -7.00 5.40
N SER A 34 17.83 -7.83 4.41
CA SER A 34 18.39 -7.74 3.05
C SER A 34 17.27 -7.64 2.02
N LEU A 35 16.30 -6.75 2.30
CA LEU A 35 15.11 -6.57 1.46
C LEU A 35 15.44 -5.82 0.18
N ASP A 36 14.86 -6.24 -0.93
CA ASP A 36 14.95 -5.55 -2.21
C ASP A 36 14.00 -4.33 -2.22
N ALA A 37 14.52 -3.18 -1.77
CA ALA A 37 13.75 -1.94 -1.66
C ALA A 37 13.29 -1.42 -3.03
N GLU A 38 14.08 -1.64 -4.08
CA GLU A 38 13.71 -1.25 -5.46
C GLU A 38 12.53 -2.09 -5.95
N LYS A 39 12.57 -3.40 -5.71
CA LYS A 39 11.45 -4.30 -6.04
C LYS A 39 10.21 -3.97 -5.23
N ALA A 40 10.35 -3.61 -3.94
CA ALA A 40 9.24 -3.17 -3.11
C ALA A 40 8.54 -1.93 -3.69
N ALA A 41 9.32 -0.92 -4.11
CA ALA A 41 8.79 0.25 -4.79
C ALA A 41 8.08 -0.12 -6.09
N LEU A 42 8.67 -1.00 -6.89
CA LEU A 42 8.07 -1.46 -8.14
C LEU A 42 6.75 -2.19 -7.90
N ILE A 43 6.67 -3.05 -6.88
CA ILE A 43 5.42 -3.70 -6.48
C ILE A 43 4.41 -2.65 -6.03
N GLY A 44 4.83 -1.62 -5.28
CA GLY A 44 3.98 -0.49 -4.88
C GLY A 44 3.38 0.25 -6.07
N ILE A 45 4.13 0.45 -7.17
CA ILE A 45 3.61 1.08 -8.39
C ILE A 45 2.49 0.25 -9.04
N TYR A 46 2.60 -1.08 -9.00
CA TYR A 46 1.68 -1.98 -9.70
C TYR A 46 0.64 -2.65 -8.79
N HIS A 47 0.63 -2.36 -7.46
CA HIS A 47 -0.17 -3.13 -6.51
C HIS A 47 -1.67 -3.12 -6.79
N ASP A 48 -2.18 -1.99 -7.31
CA ASP A 48 -3.58 -1.79 -7.68
C ASP A 48 -3.81 -1.78 -9.21
N ALA A 49 -2.84 -2.22 -10.00
CA ALA A 49 -2.95 -2.22 -11.47
C ALA A 49 -4.15 -3.06 -11.97
N THR A 50 -4.58 -4.05 -11.20
CA THR A 50 -5.77 -4.86 -11.50
C THR A 50 -7.06 -4.08 -11.43
N GLU A 51 -7.11 -2.99 -10.66
CA GLU A 51 -8.30 -2.14 -10.54
C GLU A 51 -8.69 -1.43 -11.83
N ILE A 52 -7.76 -1.34 -12.80
CA ILE A 52 -8.08 -0.92 -14.18
C ILE A 52 -9.15 -1.84 -14.80
N ILE A 53 -9.18 -3.11 -14.41
CA ILE A 53 -10.13 -4.12 -14.93
C ILE A 53 -11.28 -4.32 -13.94
N THR A 54 -10.99 -4.47 -12.66
CA THR A 54 -11.97 -4.84 -11.62
C THR A 54 -12.76 -3.64 -11.08
N GLY A 55 -12.20 -2.43 -11.20
CA GLY A 55 -12.62 -1.29 -10.39
C GLY A 55 -12.22 -1.45 -8.92
N ASP A 56 -12.22 -0.34 -8.20
CA ASP A 56 -12.01 -0.37 -6.74
C ASP A 56 -13.26 -0.90 -6.03
N MET A 57 -13.07 -1.88 -5.15
CA MET A 57 -14.14 -2.39 -4.28
C MET A 57 -13.99 -1.81 -2.88
N PRO A 58 -15.03 -1.11 -2.38
CA PRO A 58 -14.99 -0.54 -1.03
C PRO A 58 -14.61 -1.59 0.02
N THR A 59 -13.63 -1.26 0.86
CA THR A 59 -13.09 -2.13 1.92
C THR A 59 -14.17 -2.83 2.77
N PRO A 60 -15.27 -2.16 3.20
CA PRO A 60 -16.33 -2.85 3.95
C PRO A 60 -17.06 -3.94 3.18
N VAL A 61 -17.09 -3.85 1.85
CA VAL A 61 -17.70 -4.87 0.99
C VAL A 61 -16.71 -6.01 0.76
N LYS A 62 -15.45 -5.67 0.44
CA LYS A 62 -14.36 -6.64 0.19
C LYS A 62 -14.13 -7.60 1.38
N TYR A 63 -14.30 -7.10 2.60
CA TYR A 63 -14.08 -7.87 3.84
C TYR A 63 -15.37 -8.20 4.61
N HIS A 64 -16.55 -8.12 3.96
CA HIS A 64 -17.82 -8.38 4.62
C HIS A 64 -17.93 -9.80 5.19
N ASN A 65 -17.44 -10.79 4.46
CA ASN A 65 -17.34 -12.18 4.90
C ASN A 65 -16.25 -12.94 4.13
N GLU A 66 -15.91 -14.13 4.60
CA GLU A 66 -14.86 -14.97 3.98
C GLU A 66 -15.18 -15.38 2.53
N ILE A 67 -16.44 -15.57 2.18
CA ILE A 67 -16.86 -15.98 0.83
C ILE A 67 -16.56 -14.86 -0.15
N ILE A 68 -16.96 -13.62 0.16
CA ILE A 68 -16.71 -12.45 -0.67
C ILE A 68 -15.20 -12.20 -0.77
N ARG A 69 -14.48 -12.31 0.34
CA ARG A 69 -13.03 -12.14 0.36
C ARG A 69 -12.30 -13.13 -0.55
N HIS A 70 -12.71 -14.39 -0.54
CA HIS A 70 -12.12 -15.40 -1.42
C HIS A 70 -12.48 -15.18 -2.89
N ALA A 71 -13.76 -14.95 -3.19
CA ALA A 71 -14.21 -14.67 -4.55
C ALA A 71 -13.50 -13.45 -5.15
N TYR A 72 -13.31 -12.39 -4.35
CA TYR A 72 -12.62 -11.19 -4.82
C TYR A 72 -11.13 -11.45 -5.09
N LYS A 73 -10.45 -12.26 -4.26
CA LYS A 73 -9.07 -12.67 -4.53
C LYS A 73 -8.91 -13.46 -5.83
N GLU A 74 -9.89 -14.27 -6.17
CA GLU A 74 -9.90 -15.00 -7.45
C GLU A 74 -10.05 -14.02 -8.62
N ILE A 75 -10.96 -13.04 -8.50
CA ILE A 75 -11.15 -11.98 -9.50
C ILE A 75 -9.85 -11.16 -9.66
N GLU A 76 -9.20 -10.75 -8.56
CA GLU A 76 -7.91 -10.06 -8.60
C GLU A 76 -6.86 -10.89 -9.37
N ARG A 77 -6.76 -12.19 -9.06
CA ARG A 77 -5.82 -13.09 -9.74
C ARG A 77 -6.12 -13.28 -11.23
N GLU A 78 -7.39 -13.39 -11.59
CA GLU A 78 -7.79 -13.45 -12.99
C GLU A 78 -7.44 -12.14 -13.72
N ALA A 79 -7.62 -11.00 -13.09
CA ALA A 79 -7.25 -9.70 -13.62
C ALA A 79 -5.72 -9.55 -13.79
N GLU A 80 -4.91 -10.01 -12.82
CA GLU A 80 -3.44 -10.10 -12.95
C GLU A 80 -3.05 -10.92 -14.18
N CYS A 81 -3.62 -12.11 -14.32
CA CYS A 81 -3.37 -12.97 -15.48
C CYS A 81 -3.82 -12.32 -16.80
N ALA A 82 -4.93 -11.60 -16.80
CA ALA A 82 -5.44 -10.90 -17.97
C ALA A 82 -4.51 -9.74 -18.39
N LEU A 83 -3.96 -9.00 -17.43
CA LEU A 83 -2.98 -7.95 -17.70
C LEU A 83 -1.70 -8.54 -18.31
N LEU A 84 -1.16 -9.59 -17.68
CA LEU A 84 0.05 -10.25 -18.18
C LEU A 84 -0.12 -10.83 -19.59
N LYS A 85 -1.28 -11.40 -19.91
CA LYS A 85 -1.56 -11.93 -21.24
C LYS A 85 -1.59 -10.86 -22.35
N ARG A 86 -1.76 -9.58 -21.99
CA ARG A 86 -1.72 -8.46 -22.95
C ARG A 86 -0.28 -8.06 -23.31
N LEU A 87 0.70 -8.49 -22.54
CA LEU A 87 2.11 -8.23 -22.82
C LEU A 87 2.64 -9.21 -23.88
N PRO A 88 3.61 -8.78 -24.71
CA PRO A 88 4.42 -9.68 -25.52
C PRO A 88 5.01 -10.82 -24.67
N GLU A 89 5.15 -12.02 -25.27
CA GLU A 89 5.55 -13.23 -24.53
C GLU A 89 6.94 -13.10 -23.88
N ASP A 90 7.85 -12.45 -24.54
CA ASP A 90 9.23 -12.21 -24.09
C ASP A 90 9.31 -11.28 -22.87
N LEU A 91 8.31 -10.40 -22.66
CA LEU A 91 8.27 -9.47 -21.53
C LEU A 91 7.55 -10.03 -20.30
N ARG A 92 6.67 -11.02 -20.47
CA ARG A 92 5.84 -11.56 -19.37
C ARG A 92 6.64 -11.99 -18.15
N PRO A 93 7.76 -12.73 -18.26
CA PRO A 93 8.49 -13.18 -17.07
C PRO A 93 9.00 -12.05 -16.18
N ALA A 94 9.34 -10.89 -16.76
CA ALA A 94 9.79 -9.74 -16.00
C ALA A 94 8.65 -9.14 -15.14
N TYR A 95 7.42 -9.15 -15.65
CA TYR A 95 6.26 -8.63 -14.93
C TYR A 95 5.64 -9.65 -13.98
N GLU A 96 5.73 -10.95 -14.27
CA GLU A 96 5.26 -12.00 -13.36
C GLU A 96 5.90 -11.89 -11.98
N GLN A 97 7.17 -11.48 -11.89
CA GLN A 97 7.88 -11.28 -10.64
C GLN A 97 7.30 -10.13 -9.78
N ILE A 98 6.58 -9.19 -10.40
CA ILE A 98 5.93 -8.07 -9.71
C ILE A 98 4.59 -8.54 -9.12
N PHE A 99 3.77 -9.21 -9.94
CA PHE A 99 2.42 -9.62 -9.55
C PHE A 99 2.41 -10.86 -8.66
N PHE A 100 3.18 -11.89 -8.99
CA PHE A 100 3.10 -13.15 -8.28
C PHE A 100 4.09 -13.23 -7.13
N LYS A 101 3.61 -13.81 -6.02
CA LYS A 101 4.40 -14.05 -4.82
C LYS A 101 5.30 -15.26 -5.04
N THR A 102 6.48 -15.21 -4.47
CA THR A 102 7.38 -16.36 -4.37
C THR A 102 7.27 -17.01 -2.99
N ASP A 103 7.87 -18.19 -2.84
CA ASP A 103 7.96 -18.88 -1.54
C ASP A 103 9.12 -18.37 -0.68
N ASP A 104 9.88 -17.38 -1.17
CA ASP A 104 10.97 -16.78 -0.43
C ASP A 104 10.45 -16.00 0.80
N PRO A 105 10.96 -16.30 2.01
CA PRO A 105 10.54 -15.62 3.24
C PRO A 105 10.81 -14.11 3.24
N GLU A 106 11.95 -13.67 2.68
CA GLU A 106 12.30 -12.25 2.60
C GLU A 106 11.35 -11.51 1.65
N GLU A 107 11.03 -12.09 0.51
CA GLU A 107 10.05 -11.49 -0.39
C GLU A 107 8.65 -11.45 0.23
N ARG A 108 8.25 -12.48 0.96
CA ARG A 108 6.96 -12.46 1.66
C ARG A 108 6.90 -11.35 2.71
N TYR A 109 8.01 -11.15 3.45
CA TYR A 109 8.10 -10.07 4.42
C TYR A 109 8.06 -8.70 3.73
N MET A 110 8.87 -8.51 2.68
CA MET A 110 8.87 -7.31 1.85
C MET A 110 7.46 -6.97 1.33
N ARG A 111 6.72 -7.95 0.83
CA ARG A 111 5.33 -7.75 0.37
C ARG A 111 4.36 -7.40 1.50
N ARG A 112 4.65 -7.79 2.74
CA ARG A 112 3.90 -7.31 3.92
C ARG A 112 4.19 -5.83 4.16
N LEU A 113 5.43 -5.38 4.00
CA LEU A 113 5.79 -3.95 4.08
C LEU A 113 5.12 -3.13 2.98
N VAL A 114 5.01 -3.64 1.75
CA VAL A 114 4.23 -2.97 0.69
C VAL A 114 2.76 -2.81 1.09
N LYS A 115 2.15 -3.80 1.73
CA LYS A 115 0.78 -3.67 2.25
C LYS A 115 0.68 -2.66 3.39
N ALA A 116 1.70 -2.57 4.22
CA ALA A 116 1.76 -1.53 5.25
C ALA A 116 1.89 -0.15 4.61
N ALA A 117 2.68 -0.01 3.54
CA ALA A 117 2.81 1.22 2.78
C ALA A 117 1.47 1.68 2.19
N ASP A 118 0.66 0.78 1.63
CA ASP A 118 -0.71 1.08 1.18
C ASP A 118 -1.58 1.63 2.33
N LYS A 119 -1.51 1.01 3.52
CA LYS A 119 -2.26 1.50 4.68
C LYS A 119 -1.73 2.83 5.23
N LEU A 120 -0.41 3.06 5.17
CA LEU A 120 0.19 4.34 5.54
C LEU A 120 -0.23 5.46 4.58
N SER A 121 -0.23 5.20 3.27
CA SER A 121 -0.77 6.13 2.26
C SER A 121 -2.24 6.46 2.53
N ALA A 122 -3.08 5.45 2.79
CA ALA A 122 -4.47 5.66 3.15
C ALA A 122 -4.64 6.49 4.45
N LEU A 123 -3.74 6.33 5.43
CA LEU A 123 -3.75 7.15 6.66
C LEU A 123 -3.34 8.59 6.38
N VAL A 124 -2.30 8.80 5.57
CA VAL A 124 -1.89 10.16 5.12
C VAL A 124 -3.05 10.86 4.46
N LYS A 125 -3.76 10.19 3.55
CA LYS A 125 -4.96 10.72 2.91
C LYS A 125 -6.04 11.12 3.92
N CYS A 126 -6.29 10.29 4.93
CA CYS A 126 -7.27 10.62 5.98
C CYS A 126 -6.84 11.87 6.78
N ILE A 127 -5.55 12.02 7.08
CA ILE A 127 -5.01 13.19 7.78
C ILE A 127 -5.17 14.46 6.94
N GLU A 128 -4.87 14.40 5.65
CA GLU A 128 -5.03 15.52 4.73
C GLU A 128 -6.49 15.97 4.60
N GLU A 129 -7.41 15.02 4.45
CA GLU A 129 -8.85 15.28 4.35
C GLU A 129 -9.40 15.92 5.64
N GLU A 130 -8.99 15.43 6.81
CA GLU A 130 -9.40 16.00 8.10
C GLU A 130 -8.89 17.45 8.24
N ARG A 131 -7.67 17.74 7.83
CA ARG A 131 -7.12 19.11 7.83
C ARG A 131 -7.82 20.04 6.85
N ALA A 132 -8.32 19.50 5.75
CA ALA A 132 -9.20 20.22 4.83
C ALA A 132 -10.61 20.46 5.40
N GLY A 133 -10.88 20.00 6.64
CA GLY A 133 -12.18 20.11 7.30
C GLY A 133 -13.18 19.02 6.94
N ASN A 134 -12.73 17.95 6.27
CA ASN A 134 -13.59 16.85 5.85
C ASN A 134 -13.72 15.79 6.97
N THR A 135 -14.83 15.79 7.68
CA THR A 135 -15.08 14.86 8.79
C THR A 135 -15.57 13.48 8.36
N GLU A 136 -15.85 13.25 7.06
CA GLU A 136 -16.30 11.93 6.57
C GLU A 136 -15.22 10.85 6.72
N PHE A 137 -13.94 11.25 6.82
CA PHE A 137 -12.78 10.36 6.92
C PHE A 137 -12.44 9.93 8.36
N LEU A 138 -13.03 10.51 9.40
CA LEU A 138 -12.71 10.21 10.80
C LEU A 138 -12.78 8.72 11.17
N LYS A 139 -13.82 8.00 10.72
CA LYS A 139 -13.96 6.56 10.98
C LYS A 139 -12.92 5.75 10.22
N ALA A 140 -12.63 6.11 8.97
CA ALA A 140 -11.62 5.45 8.15
C ALA A 140 -10.24 5.65 8.79
N ARG A 141 -9.92 6.87 9.24
CA ARG A 141 -8.69 7.19 9.95
C ARG A 141 -8.48 6.28 11.15
N LEU A 142 -9.44 6.26 12.10
CA LEU A 142 -9.35 5.42 13.30
C LEU A 142 -9.18 3.93 12.98
N SER A 143 -9.93 3.43 12.00
CA SER A 143 -9.79 2.03 11.56
C SER A 143 -8.43 1.72 10.97
N THR A 144 -7.88 2.65 10.19
CA THR A 144 -6.56 2.49 9.56
C THR A 144 -5.43 2.61 10.59
N GLU A 145 -5.53 3.54 11.53
CA GLU A 145 -4.59 3.68 12.65
C GLU A 145 -4.52 2.39 13.47
N ASN A 146 -5.64 1.83 13.89
CA ASN A 146 -5.67 0.57 14.64
C ASN A 146 -5.02 -0.59 13.85
N MET A 147 -5.29 -0.68 12.56
CA MET A 147 -4.69 -1.71 11.71
C MET A 147 -3.16 -1.53 11.60
N LEU A 148 -2.70 -0.31 11.48
CA LEU A 148 -1.27 0.01 11.44
C LEU A 148 -0.56 -0.25 12.78
N GLU A 149 -1.23 -0.01 13.91
CA GLU A 149 -0.71 -0.37 15.23
C GLU A 149 -0.53 -1.89 15.38
N GLU A 150 -1.50 -2.69 14.89
CA GLU A 150 -1.36 -4.15 14.84
C GLU A 150 -0.17 -4.57 13.93
N MET A 151 -0.02 -3.94 12.78
CA MET A 151 1.11 -4.21 11.88
C MET A 151 2.45 -3.78 12.49
N ALA A 152 2.50 -2.64 13.17
CA ALA A 152 3.69 -2.11 13.85
C ALA A 152 4.18 -3.03 14.99
N ALA A 153 3.29 -3.78 15.63
CA ALA A 153 3.67 -4.76 16.65
C ALA A 153 4.51 -5.92 16.08
N GLU A 154 4.36 -6.23 14.78
CA GLU A 154 5.09 -7.30 14.10
C GLU A 154 6.21 -6.78 13.16
N MET A 155 6.11 -5.52 12.75
CA MET A 155 7.00 -4.88 11.76
C MET A 155 7.52 -3.57 12.32
N PRO A 156 8.73 -3.58 12.94
CA PRO A 156 9.28 -2.40 13.59
C PRO A 156 9.52 -1.23 12.61
N GLU A 157 9.71 -1.50 11.33
CA GLU A 157 9.84 -0.48 10.28
C GLU A 157 8.58 0.38 10.17
N VAL A 158 7.41 -0.24 10.31
CA VAL A 158 6.12 0.46 10.30
C VAL A 158 6.01 1.37 11.53
N LYS A 159 6.43 0.87 12.70
CA LYS A 159 6.47 1.67 13.93
C LYS A 159 7.36 2.88 13.77
N ASP A 160 8.61 2.68 13.32
CA ASP A 160 9.58 3.77 13.11
C ASP A 160 9.01 4.81 12.12
N PHE A 161 8.37 4.36 11.05
CA PHE A 161 7.77 5.29 10.09
C PHE A 161 6.64 6.10 10.71
N MET A 162 5.76 5.47 11.48
CA MET A 162 4.65 6.15 12.16
C MET A 162 5.15 7.17 13.20
N GLU A 163 6.23 6.86 13.93
CA GLU A 163 6.76 7.73 15.00
C GLU A 163 7.59 8.88 14.43
N GLU A 164 8.40 8.65 13.40
CA GLU A 164 9.41 9.62 12.93
C GLU A 164 8.96 10.42 11.69
N PHE A 165 8.21 9.81 10.78
CA PHE A 165 7.86 10.43 9.49
C PHE A 165 6.41 10.89 9.43
N LEU A 166 5.47 10.10 9.93
CA LEU A 166 4.05 10.42 9.88
C LEU A 166 3.70 11.77 10.54
N PRO A 167 4.30 12.20 11.66
CA PRO A 167 4.01 13.50 12.27
C PRO A 167 4.33 14.70 11.38
N SER A 168 5.17 14.53 10.35
CA SER A 168 5.51 15.57 9.38
C SER A 168 4.44 15.77 8.32
N TYR A 169 3.66 14.73 8.05
CA TYR A 169 2.55 14.83 7.11
C TYR A 169 1.48 15.76 7.65
N GLY A 170 1.12 16.71 6.82
CA GLY A 170 0.13 17.71 7.18
C GLY A 170 0.67 18.89 7.98
N LYS A 171 1.98 19.02 8.22
CA LYS A 171 2.59 20.27 8.65
C LYS A 171 2.74 21.22 7.46
N THR A 172 2.64 22.51 7.72
CA THR A 172 3.00 23.52 6.73
C THR A 172 4.52 23.59 6.57
N LEU A 173 5.01 24.16 5.45
CA LEU A 173 6.45 24.34 5.24
C LEU A 173 7.11 25.14 6.36
N ASP A 174 6.41 26.09 6.95
CA ASP A 174 6.91 26.92 8.06
C ASP A 174 7.03 26.12 9.37
N GLU A 175 6.26 25.03 9.53
CA GLU A 175 6.32 24.14 10.70
C GLU A 175 7.38 23.02 10.53
N LEU A 176 7.93 22.85 9.34
CA LEU A 176 8.97 21.88 9.03
C LEU A 176 10.39 22.47 9.08
N SER A 177 10.50 23.79 9.21
CA SER A 177 11.76 24.56 9.24
C SER A 177 12.34 24.75 10.62
#